data_ded552f66fafa244a626fdaf8741975b
#
_entry.id   ded552f66fafa244a626fdaf8741975b
#
_cell.length_a   1.000
_cell.length_b   1.000
_cell.length_c   1.000
_cell.angle_alpha   90.00
_cell.angle_beta   90.00
_cell.angle_gamma   90.00
#
_symmetry.space_group_name_H-M   'P 1'
#
loop_
_entity.id
_entity.type
_entity.pdbx_description
1 polymer ?
#
loop_
_entity_poly.entity_id
_entity_poly.type
_entity_poly.pdbx_seq_one_letter_code
_entity_poly.pdbx_strand_id
1 'polypeptide(L)'
;SHYQNMKRGRKLEEKEGILAEIIYQNEVNSYTVGIFETEEEQFTVVGYLPFICKGDSLKIIGKFIEHKDYGEQFKIETFEKLMPQTLSALEKYLANGNIKGVGPATASKIIKLFGDETIHVLKYEPSKLVQIKGITKDKAKEISESFIENWEVWQIVGFLERFGLGAESAKKVYDLLGINAISEIEND
;
A
#
# COMPACT_ATOMS: atom_id res chain seq x y z
N SER A 1 -27.88 -7.78 -14.16
CA SER A 1 -29.27 -8.03 -13.79
C SER A 1 -29.42 -8.14 -12.27
N HIS A 2 -30.63 -8.00 -11.78
CA HIS A 2 -30.95 -8.13 -10.36
C HIS A 2 -30.51 -9.49 -9.79
N TYR A 3 -30.65 -10.54 -10.57
CA TYR A 3 -30.21 -11.90 -10.19
C TYR A 3 -28.68 -12.00 -10.03
N GLN A 4 -27.93 -11.37 -10.94
CA GLN A 4 -26.47 -11.34 -10.85
C GLN A 4 -26.01 -10.54 -9.65
N ASN A 5 -26.67 -9.42 -9.35
CA ASN A 5 -26.34 -8.60 -8.17
C ASN A 5 -26.63 -9.35 -6.85
N MET A 6 -27.72 -10.09 -6.78
CA MET A 6 -28.04 -10.93 -5.63
C MET A 6 -27.01 -12.04 -5.42
N LYS A 7 -26.53 -12.64 -6.51
CA LYS A 7 -25.51 -13.68 -6.46
C LYS A 7 -24.15 -13.11 -6.07
N ARG A 8 -23.84 -11.90 -6.53
CA ARG A 8 -22.61 -11.17 -6.20
C ARG A 8 -22.51 -10.87 -4.70
N GLY A 9 -23.61 -10.41 -4.05
CA GLY A 9 -23.63 -10.04 -2.64
C GLY A 9 -23.48 -11.18 -1.65
N ARG A 10 -23.50 -12.44 -2.07
CA ARG A 10 -23.43 -13.60 -1.21
C ARG A 10 -22.07 -14.30 -1.20
N LYS A 11 -21.18 -13.94 -2.10
CA LYS A 11 -19.93 -14.66 -2.35
C LYS A 11 -18.74 -13.82 -1.95
N LEU A 12 -17.79 -14.43 -1.25
CA LEU A 12 -16.47 -13.85 -1.07
C LEU A 12 -15.76 -13.77 -2.41
N GLU A 13 -15.21 -12.62 -2.71
CA GLU A 13 -14.46 -12.37 -3.92
C GLU A 13 -13.09 -11.82 -3.57
N GLU A 14 -12.11 -12.13 -4.40
CA GLU A 14 -10.77 -11.59 -4.31
C GLU A 14 -10.57 -10.60 -5.46
N LYS A 15 -10.06 -9.42 -5.15
CA LYS A 15 -9.78 -8.39 -6.14
C LYS A 15 -8.37 -7.86 -5.94
N GLU A 16 -7.65 -7.67 -7.02
CA GLU A 16 -6.35 -6.99 -7.00
C GLU A 16 -6.44 -5.67 -7.75
N GLY A 17 -5.86 -4.63 -7.19
CA GLY A 17 -5.90 -3.32 -7.80
C GLY A 17 -5.24 -2.27 -6.93
N ILE A 18 -5.67 -1.03 -7.11
CA ILE A 18 -5.09 0.15 -6.44
C ILE A 18 -6.20 0.87 -5.69
N LEU A 19 -5.89 1.32 -4.47
CA LEU A 19 -6.75 2.24 -3.74
C LEU A 19 -6.58 3.63 -4.38
N ALA A 20 -7.41 3.95 -5.35
CA ALA A 20 -7.25 5.14 -6.18
C ALA A 20 -7.56 6.43 -5.43
N GLU A 21 -8.54 6.39 -4.52
CA GLU A 21 -8.95 7.54 -3.71
C GLU A 21 -9.35 7.08 -2.32
N ILE A 22 -9.12 7.96 -1.34
CA ILE A 22 -9.67 7.81 0.02
C ILE A 22 -10.71 8.90 0.17
N ILE A 23 -11.98 8.50 0.28
CA ILE A 23 -13.10 9.43 0.47
C ILE A 23 -13.20 9.84 1.93
N TYR A 24 -13.02 8.87 2.84
CA TYR A 24 -13.07 9.06 4.27
C TYR A 24 -12.16 8.05 4.95
N GLN A 25 -11.48 8.49 5.99
CA GLN A 25 -10.69 7.59 6.83
C GLN A 25 -10.76 8.06 8.28
N ASN A 26 -11.13 7.14 9.17
CA ASN A 26 -11.12 7.39 10.60
C ASN A 26 -9.68 7.28 11.12
N GLU A 27 -9.20 8.32 11.77
CA GLU A 27 -7.81 8.38 12.26
C GLU A 27 -7.52 7.43 13.43
N VAL A 28 -8.56 7.04 14.16
CA VAL A 28 -8.41 6.19 15.35
C VAL A 28 -8.35 4.70 14.98
N ASN A 29 -9.32 4.23 14.20
CA ASN A 29 -9.46 2.80 13.89
C ASN A 29 -9.11 2.44 12.45
N SER A 30 -8.74 3.41 11.62
CA SER A 30 -8.40 3.22 10.20
C SER A 30 -9.55 2.71 9.32
N TYR A 31 -10.80 2.85 9.79
CA TYR A 31 -11.94 2.54 8.92
C TYR A 31 -11.91 3.49 7.72
N THR A 32 -11.93 2.91 6.55
CA THR A 32 -11.71 3.62 5.30
C THR A 32 -12.88 3.42 4.34
N VAL A 33 -13.29 4.50 3.68
CA VAL A 33 -14.17 4.47 2.52
C VAL A 33 -13.35 5.02 1.36
N GLY A 34 -13.25 4.26 0.28
CA GLY A 34 -12.40 4.68 -0.84
C GLY A 34 -12.87 4.13 -2.17
N ILE A 35 -12.17 4.52 -3.21
CA ILE A 35 -12.38 4.02 -4.57
C ILE A 35 -11.25 3.07 -4.90
N PHE A 36 -11.62 1.85 -5.29
CA PHE A 36 -10.69 0.80 -5.67
C PHE A 36 -10.79 0.57 -7.17
N GLU A 37 -9.64 0.50 -7.81
CA GLU A 37 -9.51 0.36 -9.25
C GLU A 37 -8.79 -0.93 -9.58
N THR A 38 -9.45 -1.81 -10.34
CA THR A 38 -8.84 -3.00 -10.91
C THR A 38 -8.60 -2.77 -12.41
N GLU A 39 -8.04 -3.72 -13.10
CA GLU A 39 -7.89 -3.63 -14.57
C GLU A 39 -9.24 -3.60 -15.29
N GLU A 40 -10.27 -4.15 -14.68
CA GLU A 40 -11.58 -4.33 -15.32
C GLU A 40 -12.67 -3.40 -14.80
N GLU A 41 -12.58 -2.97 -13.55
CA GLU A 41 -13.66 -2.23 -12.92
C GLU A 41 -13.17 -1.26 -11.85
N GLN A 42 -14.06 -0.38 -11.45
CA GLN A 42 -13.84 0.57 -10.36
C GLN A 42 -15.06 0.52 -9.45
N PHE A 43 -14.84 0.49 -8.14
CA PHE A 43 -15.95 0.40 -7.19
C PHE A 43 -15.55 0.99 -5.82
N THR A 44 -16.56 1.31 -5.02
CA THR A 44 -16.35 1.78 -3.66
C THR A 44 -15.99 0.61 -2.75
N VAL A 45 -14.96 0.79 -1.94
CA VAL A 45 -14.57 -0.17 -0.91
C VAL A 45 -14.76 0.43 0.47
N VAL A 46 -15.10 -0.42 1.43
CA VAL A 46 -15.20 -0.06 2.85
C VAL A 46 -14.51 -1.12 3.68
N GLY A 47 -13.82 -0.70 4.72
CA GLY A 47 -13.15 -1.63 5.62
C GLY A 47 -12.05 -0.98 6.44
N TYR A 48 -11.44 -1.77 7.31
CA TYR A 48 -10.34 -1.31 8.16
C TYR A 48 -9.02 -1.51 7.40
N LEU A 49 -8.38 -0.41 7.01
CA LEU A 49 -7.16 -0.43 6.20
C LEU A 49 -6.02 0.32 6.90
N PRO A 50 -5.50 -0.23 8.02
CA PRO A 50 -4.37 0.39 8.71
C PRO A 50 -3.12 0.42 7.83
N PHE A 51 -2.38 1.54 7.87
CA PHE A 51 -1.14 1.78 7.12
C PHE A 51 -1.29 1.74 5.60
N ILE A 52 -2.52 1.82 5.10
CA ILE A 52 -2.78 1.87 3.68
C ILE A 52 -3.01 3.31 3.27
N CYS A 53 -2.42 3.70 2.16
CA CYS A 53 -2.48 5.04 1.61
C CYS A 53 -3.05 5.04 0.20
N LYS A 54 -3.52 6.21 -0.22
CA LYS A 54 -3.92 6.43 -1.60
C LYS A 54 -2.77 6.04 -2.54
N GLY A 55 -3.07 5.26 -3.56
CA GLY A 55 -2.09 4.78 -4.53
C GLY A 55 -1.50 3.41 -4.22
N ASP A 56 -1.75 2.87 -3.05
CA ASP A 56 -1.25 1.54 -2.68
C ASP A 56 -1.91 0.43 -3.49
N SER A 57 -1.11 -0.55 -3.88
CA SER A 57 -1.59 -1.77 -4.55
C SER A 57 -2.00 -2.79 -3.50
N LEU A 58 -3.20 -3.33 -3.63
CA LEU A 58 -3.78 -4.24 -2.65
C LEU A 58 -4.40 -5.46 -3.32
N LYS A 59 -4.34 -6.57 -2.61
CA LYS A 59 -5.23 -7.70 -2.80
C LYS A 59 -6.26 -7.64 -1.69
N ILE A 60 -7.53 -7.54 -2.04
CA ILE A 60 -8.61 -7.44 -1.07
C ILE A 60 -9.54 -8.64 -1.22
N ILE A 61 -10.01 -9.15 -0.10
CA ILE A 61 -10.99 -10.24 -0.05
C ILE A 61 -12.18 -9.74 0.74
N GLY A 62 -13.36 -9.90 0.19
CA GLY A 62 -14.60 -9.45 0.81
C GLY A 62 -15.81 -9.74 -0.04
N LYS A 63 -16.85 -8.96 0.15
CA LYS A 63 -18.14 -9.15 -0.52
C LYS A 63 -18.69 -7.82 -1.00
N PHE A 64 -19.36 -7.85 -2.15
CA PHE A 64 -20.22 -6.73 -2.50
C PHE A 64 -21.46 -6.75 -1.62
N ILE A 65 -21.77 -5.62 -1.03
CA ILE A 65 -22.97 -5.40 -0.23
C ILE A 65 -23.75 -4.22 -0.81
N GLU A 66 -25.06 -4.23 -0.60
CA GLU A 66 -25.90 -3.12 -0.97
C GLU A 66 -26.12 -2.25 0.26
N HIS A 67 -25.54 -1.03 0.25
CA HIS A 67 -25.75 -0.09 1.33
C HIS A 67 -27.03 0.68 1.10
N LYS A 68 -27.83 0.83 2.14
CA LYS A 68 -29.14 1.48 2.08
C LYS A 68 -29.08 2.89 1.46
N ASP A 69 -28.06 3.67 1.79
CA ASP A 69 -27.96 5.07 1.38
C ASP A 69 -26.94 5.30 0.25
N TYR A 70 -25.93 4.42 0.11
CA TYR A 70 -24.80 4.67 -0.79
C TYR A 70 -24.68 3.65 -1.93
N GLY A 71 -25.62 2.71 -2.05
CA GLY A 71 -25.60 1.72 -3.11
C GLY A 71 -24.60 0.60 -2.90
N GLU A 72 -24.10 0.05 -3.99
CA GLU A 72 -23.18 -1.08 -3.94
C GLU A 72 -21.80 -0.67 -3.42
N GLN A 73 -21.31 -1.42 -2.45
CA GLN A 73 -19.96 -1.26 -1.88
C GLN A 73 -19.32 -2.63 -1.72
N PHE A 74 -18.00 -2.68 -1.86
CA PHE A 74 -17.23 -3.88 -1.55
C PHE A 74 -16.77 -3.78 -0.09
N LYS A 75 -17.27 -4.68 0.75
CA LYS A 75 -16.88 -4.74 2.17
C LYS A 75 -15.65 -5.64 2.30
N ILE A 76 -14.53 -5.03 2.63
CA ILE A 76 -13.26 -5.73 2.78
C ILE A 76 -13.25 -6.49 4.10
N GLU A 77 -12.97 -7.79 4.05
CA GLU A 77 -12.78 -8.63 5.23
C GLU A 77 -11.29 -8.80 5.56
N THR A 78 -10.48 -9.04 4.53
CA THR A 78 -9.02 -9.10 4.68
C THR A 78 -8.35 -8.40 3.51
N PHE A 79 -7.14 -7.95 3.72
CA PHE A 79 -6.35 -7.34 2.66
C PHE A 79 -4.88 -7.70 2.80
N GLU A 80 -4.18 -7.62 1.69
CA GLU A 80 -2.74 -7.77 1.63
C GLU A 80 -2.20 -6.64 0.77
N LYS A 81 -1.22 -5.91 1.28
CA LYS A 81 -0.57 -4.87 0.51
C LYS A 81 0.42 -5.52 -0.45
N LEU A 82 0.28 -5.24 -1.73
CA LEU A 82 1.10 -5.82 -2.78
C LEU A 82 2.23 -4.90 -3.18
N MET A 83 3.32 -5.49 -3.66
CA MET A 83 4.34 -4.72 -4.36
C MET A 83 3.72 -4.12 -5.62
N PRO A 84 4.03 -2.84 -5.92
CA PRO A 84 3.60 -2.27 -7.19
C PRO A 84 4.04 -3.14 -8.36
N GLN A 85 3.09 -3.58 -9.18
CA GLN A 85 3.34 -4.51 -10.27
C GLN A 85 3.71 -3.83 -11.59
N THR A 86 3.46 -2.51 -11.67
CA THR A 86 3.76 -1.72 -12.87
C THR A 86 4.58 -0.50 -12.50
N LEU A 87 5.28 0.08 -13.46
CA LEU A 87 6.02 1.33 -13.24
C LEU A 87 5.08 2.45 -12.85
N SER A 88 3.89 2.51 -13.43
CA SER A 88 2.88 3.50 -13.05
C SER A 88 2.45 3.37 -11.59
N ALA A 89 2.22 2.15 -11.11
CA ALA A 89 1.86 1.89 -9.72
C ALA A 89 3.02 2.24 -8.78
N LEU A 90 4.25 1.92 -9.16
CA LEU A 90 5.43 2.26 -8.39
C LEU A 90 5.64 3.77 -8.29
N GLU A 91 5.43 4.49 -9.38
CA GLU A 91 5.49 5.95 -9.38
C GLU A 91 4.48 6.55 -8.40
N LYS A 92 3.24 6.07 -8.44
CA LYS A 92 2.19 6.51 -7.50
C LYS A 92 2.54 6.20 -6.06
N TYR A 93 3.09 5.03 -5.80
CA TYR A 93 3.55 4.63 -4.48
C TYR A 93 4.63 5.59 -3.94
N LEU A 94 5.61 5.91 -4.77
CA LEU A 94 6.68 6.83 -4.38
C LEU A 94 6.17 8.26 -4.15
N ALA A 95 5.15 8.67 -4.89
CA ALA A 95 4.63 10.03 -4.88
C ALA A 95 3.63 10.33 -3.77
N ASN A 96 3.13 9.31 -3.04
CA ASN A 96 1.96 9.48 -2.17
C ASN A 96 2.23 10.07 -0.79
N GLY A 97 3.41 10.64 -0.57
CA GLY A 97 3.74 11.36 0.66
C GLY A 97 4.37 10.52 1.76
N ASN A 98 4.51 9.22 1.58
CA ASN A 98 5.10 8.34 2.58
C ASN A 98 6.62 8.30 2.54
N ILE A 99 7.21 8.68 1.43
CA ILE A 99 8.66 8.66 1.25
C ILE A 99 9.19 10.08 1.37
N LYS A 100 9.99 10.33 2.40
CA LYS A 100 10.59 11.64 2.64
C LYS A 100 11.44 12.07 1.43
N GLY A 101 11.25 13.32 1.02
CA GLY A 101 11.99 13.89 -0.09
C GLY A 101 11.49 13.53 -1.48
N VAL A 102 10.40 12.76 -1.59
CA VAL A 102 9.83 12.36 -2.87
C VAL A 102 8.40 12.89 -3.00
N GLY A 103 8.22 13.83 -3.92
CA GLY A 103 6.89 14.24 -4.38
C GLY A 103 6.64 13.71 -5.78
N PRO A 104 5.51 14.11 -6.42
CA PRO A 104 5.16 13.62 -7.75
C PRO A 104 6.23 13.85 -8.82
N ALA A 105 6.86 15.03 -8.83
CA ALA A 105 7.90 15.37 -9.82
C ALA A 105 9.14 14.50 -9.63
N THR A 106 9.58 14.32 -8.38
CA THR A 106 10.76 13.49 -8.08
C THR A 106 10.48 12.02 -8.37
N ALA A 107 9.29 11.53 -8.03
CA ALA A 107 8.89 10.16 -8.35
C ALA A 107 8.94 9.90 -9.85
N SER A 108 8.42 10.83 -10.65
CA SER A 108 8.48 10.73 -12.11
C SER A 108 9.92 10.65 -12.63
N LYS A 109 10.80 11.49 -12.11
CA LYS A 109 12.22 11.49 -12.51
C LYS A 109 12.92 10.18 -12.14
N ILE A 110 12.64 9.65 -10.96
CA ILE A 110 13.23 8.38 -10.50
C ILE A 110 12.78 7.24 -11.43
N ILE A 111 11.49 7.14 -11.71
CA ILE A 111 10.96 6.09 -12.57
C ILE A 111 11.49 6.20 -14.00
N LYS A 112 11.56 7.41 -14.54
CA LYS A 112 12.13 7.65 -15.88
C LYS A 112 13.59 7.22 -15.98
N LEU A 113 14.38 7.51 -14.96
CA LEU A 113 15.82 7.22 -14.99
C LEU A 113 16.12 5.75 -14.75
N PHE A 114 15.45 5.14 -13.77
CA PHE A 114 15.80 3.79 -13.30
C PHE A 114 14.85 2.69 -13.75
N GLY A 115 13.62 3.03 -14.12
CA GLY A 115 12.64 2.04 -14.60
C GLY A 115 12.53 0.82 -13.68
N ASP A 116 12.71 -0.36 -14.22
CA ASP A 116 12.62 -1.62 -13.48
C ASP A 116 13.69 -1.78 -12.40
N GLU A 117 14.77 -1.00 -12.46
CA GLU A 117 15.83 -1.01 -11.46
C GLU A 117 15.52 -0.12 -10.24
N THR A 118 14.41 0.60 -10.25
CA THR A 118 14.08 1.60 -9.23
C THR A 118 14.13 1.04 -7.81
N ILE A 119 13.48 -0.09 -7.55
CA ILE A 119 13.45 -0.69 -6.21
C ILE A 119 14.86 -1.08 -5.77
N HIS A 120 15.63 -1.69 -6.66
CA HIS A 120 17.01 -2.08 -6.39
C HIS A 120 17.88 -0.85 -6.04
N VAL A 121 17.75 0.21 -6.80
CA VAL A 121 18.49 1.46 -6.56
C VAL A 121 18.12 2.06 -5.20
N LEU A 122 16.83 2.15 -4.91
CA LEU A 122 16.37 2.72 -3.64
C LEU A 122 16.84 1.91 -2.42
N LYS A 123 16.91 0.59 -2.55
CA LYS A 123 17.31 -0.28 -1.45
C LYS A 123 18.83 -0.43 -1.31
N TYR A 124 19.53 -0.60 -2.42
CA TYR A 124 20.92 -1.06 -2.39
C TYR A 124 21.93 -0.08 -3.00
N GLU A 125 21.50 0.82 -3.86
CA GLU A 125 22.40 1.75 -4.55
C GLU A 125 21.89 3.20 -4.53
N PRO A 126 21.53 3.74 -3.34
CA PRO A 126 20.95 5.08 -3.26
C PRO A 126 21.85 6.19 -3.80
N SER A 127 23.16 5.97 -3.83
CA SER A 127 24.09 6.95 -4.40
C SER A 127 23.79 7.28 -5.86
N LYS A 128 23.15 6.38 -6.60
CA LYS A 128 22.75 6.63 -7.98
C LYS A 128 21.67 7.72 -8.10
N LEU A 129 20.93 7.99 -7.03
CA LEU A 129 19.90 9.03 -7.03
C LEU A 129 20.47 10.43 -7.23
N VAL A 130 21.75 10.64 -6.94
CA VAL A 130 22.39 11.96 -7.13
C VAL A 130 22.50 12.37 -8.60
N GLN A 131 22.31 11.45 -9.54
CA GLN A 131 22.22 11.75 -10.97
C GLN A 131 21.01 12.63 -11.28
N ILE A 132 20.01 12.62 -10.40
CA ILE A 132 18.81 13.45 -10.56
C ILE A 132 19.12 14.83 -9.99
N LYS A 133 18.91 15.88 -10.80
CA LYS A 133 19.13 17.26 -10.39
C LYS A 133 18.28 17.58 -9.15
N GLY A 134 18.95 18.13 -8.13
CA GLY A 134 18.29 18.51 -6.88
C GLY A 134 18.35 17.43 -5.78
N ILE A 135 18.88 16.25 -6.09
CA ILE A 135 19.08 15.21 -5.08
C ILE A 135 20.56 15.17 -4.69
N THR A 136 20.83 15.64 -3.47
CA THR A 136 22.16 15.57 -2.86
C THR A 136 22.41 14.18 -2.28
N LYS A 137 23.65 13.91 -1.86
CA LYS A 137 24.00 12.67 -1.16
C LYS A 137 23.13 12.45 0.10
N ASP A 138 22.95 13.51 0.87
CA ASP A 138 22.15 13.42 2.10
C ASP A 138 20.69 13.16 1.80
N LYS A 139 20.15 13.81 0.78
CA LYS A 139 18.78 13.59 0.34
C LYS A 139 18.59 12.17 -0.21
N ALA A 140 19.55 11.67 -0.98
CA ALA A 140 19.53 10.30 -1.49
C ALA A 140 19.46 9.28 -0.36
N LYS A 141 20.26 9.48 0.68
CA LYS A 141 20.27 8.63 1.87
C LYS A 141 18.93 8.69 2.60
N GLU A 142 18.39 9.89 2.79
CA GLU A 142 17.08 10.08 3.42
C GLU A 142 15.95 9.38 2.65
N ILE A 143 15.94 9.52 1.34
CA ILE A 143 14.96 8.84 0.48
C ILE A 143 15.05 7.33 0.63
N SER A 144 16.27 6.79 0.57
CA SER A 144 16.50 5.35 0.71
C SER A 144 16.05 4.82 2.06
N GLU A 145 16.43 5.47 3.13
CA GLU A 145 16.05 5.08 4.49
C GLU A 145 14.52 5.11 4.67
N SER A 146 13.88 6.17 4.17
CA SER A 146 12.43 6.29 4.23
C SER A 146 11.72 5.20 3.42
N PHE A 147 12.24 4.90 2.24
CA PHE A 147 11.69 3.82 1.39
C PHE A 147 11.81 2.46 2.09
N ILE A 148 12.98 2.15 2.63
CA ILE A 148 13.23 0.88 3.32
C ILE A 148 12.34 0.74 4.54
N GLU A 149 12.21 1.79 5.35
CA GLU A 149 11.36 1.79 6.53
C GLU A 149 9.89 1.50 6.17
N ASN A 150 9.35 2.17 5.16
CA ASN A 150 7.99 1.93 4.69
C ASN A 150 7.80 0.50 4.20
N TRP A 151 8.78 -0.01 3.48
CA TRP A 151 8.78 -1.35 2.95
C TRP A 151 8.77 -2.42 4.04
N GLU A 152 9.61 -2.24 5.07
CA GLU A 152 9.72 -3.19 6.19
C GLU A 152 8.45 -3.20 7.07
N VAL A 153 7.88 -2.04 7.37
CA VAL A 153 6.60 -1.96 8.11
C VAL A 153 5.52 -2.74 7.38
N TRP A 154 5.46 -2.57 6.09
CA TRP A 154 4.52 -3.24 5.23
C TRP A 154 4.65 -4.76 5.30
N GLN A 155 5.87 -5.28 5.20
CA GLN A 155 6.12 -6.71 5.30
C GLN A 155 5.72 -7.27 6.67
N ILE A 156 5.96 -6.52 7.73
CA ILE A 156 5.57 -6.91 9.08
C ILE A 156 4.05 -6.96 9.23
N VAL A 157 3.32 -6.00 8.70
CA VAL A 157 1.86 -6.01 8.75
C VAL A 157 1.32 -7.28 8.08
N GLY A 158 1.79 -7.60 6.88
CA GLY A 158 1.37 -8.82 6.18
C GLY A 158 1.77 -10.10 6.90
N PHE A 159 2.96 -10.11 7.49
CA PHE A 159 3.45 -11.26 8.27
C PHE A 159 2.56 -11.53 9.48
N LEU A 160 2.27 -10.50 10.27
CA LEU A 160 1.51 -10.66 11.52
C LEU A 160 0.03 -10.93 11.28
N GLU A 161 -0.55 -10.46 10.20
CA GLU A 161 -1.93 -10.79 9.84
C GLU A 161 -2.15 -12.29 9.65
N ARG A 162 -1.14 -12.99 9.11
CA ARG A 162 -1.21 -14.45 8.97
C ARG A 162 -1.30 -15.16 10.31
N PHE A 163 -0.90 -14.51 11.40
CA PHE A 163 -0.97 -15.02 12.76
C PHE A 163 -2.12 -14.40 13.57
N GLY A 164 -3.01 -13.67 12.90
CA GLY A 164 -4.17 -13.05 13.55
C GLY A 164 -3.84 -11.84 14.41
N LEU A 165 -2.66 -11.26 14.25
CA LEU A 165 -2.26 -10.06 14.99
C LEU A 165 -2.57 -8.80 14.17
N GLY A 166 -3.05 -7.77 14.85
CA GLY A 166 -3.47 -6.54 14.20
C GLY A 166 -2.29 -5.63 13.79
N ALA A 167 -2.61 -4.66 12.94
CA ALA A 167 -1.64 -3.72 12.41
C ALA A 167 -1.00 -2.84 13.49
N GLU A 168 -1.72 -2.50 14.55
CA GLU A 168 -1.19 -1.74 15.69
C GLU A 168 -0.08 -2.52 16.38
N SER A 169 -0.28 -3.83 16.58
CA SER A 169 0.74 -4.71 17.15
C SER A 169 1.96 -4.82 16.24
N ALA A 170 1.75 -4.88 14.92
CA ALA A 170 2.83 -4.91 13.94
C ALA A 170 3.71 -3.68 14.04
N LYS A 171 3.11 -2.50 14.16
CA LYS A 171 3.87 -1.26 14.32
C LYS A 171 4.67 -1.23 15.60
N LYS A 172 4.09 -1.69 16.72
CA LYS A 172 4.81 -1.78 18.00
C LYS A 172 6.02 -2.70 17.91
N VAL A 173 5.85 -3.85 17.27
CA VAL A 173 6.96 -4.79 17.06
C VAL A 173 8.06 -4.15 16.21
N TYR A 174 7.69 -3.50 15.12
CA TYR A 174 8.64 -2.80 14.26
C TYR A 174 9.41 -1.71 15.03
N ASP A 175 8.71 -0.87 15.79
CA ASP A 175 9.31 0.22 16.54
C ASP A 175 10.31 -0.31 17.60
N LEU A 176 10.05 -1.50 18.16
CA LEU A 176 10.93 -2.12 19.17
C LEU A 176 12.15 -2.81 18.55
N LEU A 177 11.97 -3.50 17.42
CA LEU A 177 13.01 -4.35 16.83
C LEU A 177 13.70 -3.73 15.62
N GLY A 178 13.12 -2.66 15.07
CA GLY A 178 13.63 -2.00 13.88
C GLY A 178 13.40 -2.82 12.61
N ILE A 179 14.23 -2.56 11.59
CA ILE A 179 14.07 -3.19 10.27
C ILE A 179 14.36 -4.70 10.25
N ASN A 180 14.89 -5.24 11.33
CA ASN A 180 15.20 -6.67 11.47
C ASN A 180 14.06 -7.45 12.15
N ALA A 181 12.92 -6.82 12.41
CA ALA A 181 11.83 -7.41 13.18
C ALA A 181 11.35 -8.75 12.63
N ILE A 182 11.21 -8.88 11.32
CA ILE A 182 10.73 -10.12 10.69
C ILE A 182 11.74 -11.26 10.94
N SER A 183 13.03 -11.00 10.76
CA SER A 183 14.06 -12.01 11.00
C SER A 183 14.08 -12.48 12.46
N GLU A 184 13.92 -11.55 13.40
CA GLU A 184 13.92 -11.90 14.83
C GLU A 184 12.67 -12.69 15.21
N ILE A 185 11.50 -12.34 14.63
CA ILE A 185 10.25 -13.07 14.85
C ILE A 185 10.34 -14.49 14.30
N GLU A 186 10.91 -14.66 13.12
CA GLU A 186 11.06 -15.98 12.48
C GLU A 186 12.05 -16.88 13.18
N ASN A 187 13.04 -16.30 13.86
CA ASN A 187 14.07 -17.06 14.58
C ASN A 187 13.65 -17.49 16.00
N ASP A 188 12.61 -16.87 16.53
CA ASP A 188 12.03 -17.26 17.80
C ASP A 188 11.04 -18.40 17.63
#